data_93b88f3adebf1ec9442dca8488335e22
#
_entry.id   93b88f3adebf1ec9442dca8488335e22
#
_cell.length_a   1.000
_cell.length_b   1.000
_cell.length_c   1.000
_cell.angle_alpha   90.00
_cell.angle_beta   90.00
_cell.angle_gamma   90.00
#
_symmetry.space_group_name_H-M   'P 1'
#
loop_
_entity.id
_entity.type
_entity.pdbx_description
1 polymer ?
#
loop_
_entity_poly.entity_id
_entity_poly.type
_entity_poly.pdbx_seq_one_letter_code
_entity_poly.pdbx_strand_id
1 'polypeptide(L)'
;MKNLVFGIVGCSGSGKSYIVNYVKNNFDLDVISILLQDNYYKRREYQKKDCDGNYNFDLPSSFLEDELFDDIKKIKNNSTVERLEYTFNNPKILPKKIIVKPRSIILVEGMFLFYYKNFQKLIDRKIFIDVDQNAGLKRRIKRDLEERGYDKNNVLYKYNNHVIPSYNKYILPYKNDADLIVNNTKNDNEAAKLTLDYIKTEFQVLNNNI
;
A
#
# COMPACT_ATOMS: atom_id res chain seq x y z
N MET A 1 17.42 15.43 -10.39
CA MET A 1 17.84 14.25 -9.61
C MET A 1 16.98 13.08 -10.09
N LYS A 2 17.54 11.92 -10.38
CA LYS A 2 16.76 10.74 -10.81
C LYS A 2 16.13 10.11 -9.58
N ASN A 3 14.79 9.98 -9.57
CA ASN A 3 14.06 9.40 -8.45
C ASN A 3 13.88 7.90 -8.70
N LEU A 4 13.90 7.11 -7.64
CA LEU A 4 13.65 5.68 -7.70
C LEU A 4 12.30 5.36 -7.03
N VAL A 5 11.37 4.77 -7.79
CA VAL A 5 10.03 4.44 -7.32
C VAL A 5 9.93 2.97 -6.94
N PHE A 6 9.64 2.71 -5.67
CA PHE A 6 9.36 1.37 -5.16
C PHE A 6 7.85 1.19 -4.99
N GLY A 7 7.27 0.20 -5.65
CA GLY A 7 5.91 -0.25 -5.39
C GLY A 7 5.90 -1.37 -4.36
N ILE A 8 5.16 -1.21 -3.27
CA ILE A 8 5.04 -2.18 -2.19
C ILE A 8 3.62 -2.73 -2.17
N VAL A 9 3.45 -4.00 -2.53
CA VAL A 9 2.15 -4.66 -2.68
C VAL A 9 2.06 -5.88 -1.76
N GLY A 10 0.86 -6.28 -1.42
CA GLY A 10 0.55 -7.46 -0.62
C GLY A 10 -0.90 -7.45 -0.14
N CYS A 11 -1.36 -8.57 0.40
CA CYS A 11 -2.72 -8.73 0.91
C CYS A 11 -3.04 -7.76 2.06
N SER A 12 -4.32 -7.56 2.33
CA SER A 12 -4.75 -6.89 3.57
C SER A 12 -4.29 -7.69 4.79
N GLY A 13 -3.68 -7.01 5.75
CA GLY A 13 -3.06 -7.65 6.92
C GLY A 13 -1.66 -8.21 6.70
N SER A 14 -1.05 -8.05 5.51
CA SER A 14 0.32 -8.50 5.25
C SER A 14 1.39 -7.67 5.97
N GLY A 15 1.05 -6.50 6.51
CA GLY A 15 1.97 -5.64 7.25
C GLY A 15 2.72 -4.61 6.40
N LYS A 16 2.26 -4.32 5.17
CA LYS A 16 2.84 -3.30 4.29
C LYS A 16 3.09 -1.97 4.99
N SER A 17 2.06 -1.42 5.61
CA SER A 17 2.14 -0.11 6.28
C SER A 17 3.13 -0.13 7.47
N TYR A 18 3.23 -1.26 8.19
CA TYR A 18 4.26 -1.45 9.21
C TYR A 18 5.66 -1.38 8.60
N ILE A 19 5.89 -2.11 7.51
CA ILE A 19 7.18 -2.15 6.79
C ILE A 19 7.53 -0.76 6.26
N VAL A 20 6.58 -0.05 5.62
CA VAL A 20 6.79 1.33 5.13
C VAL A 20 7.17 2.28 6.27
N ASN A 21 6.50 2.18 7.42
CA ASN A 21 6.84 2.98 8.60
C ASN A 21 8.21 2.62 9.16
N TYR A 22 8.57 1.33 9.18
CA TYR A 22 9.90 0.89 9.59
C TYR A 22 10.98 1.47 8.68
N VAL A 23 10.80 1.39 7.36
CA VAL A 23 11.72 1.98 6.37
C VAL A 23 11.83 3.49 6.59
N LYS A 24 10.70 4.20 6.71
CA LYS A 24 10.67 5.64 6.99
C LYS A 24 11.50 6.04 8.22
N ASN A 25 11.39 5.26 9.30
CA ASN A 25 12.05 5.57 10.57
C ASN A 25 13.55 5.21 10.58
N ASN A 26 14.02 4.44 9.59
CA ASN A 26 15.43 3.98 9.47
C ASN A 26 16.14 4.56 8.24
N PHE A 27 15.53 5.53 7.60
CA PHE A 27 16.11 6.35 6.53
C PHE A 27 16.11 7.81 6.96
N ASP A 28 16.97 8.60 6.35
CA ASP A 28 16.87 10.05 6.44
C ASP A 28 15.56 10.53 5.83
N LEU A 29 14.77 11.28 6.60
CA LEU A 29 13.45 11.78 6.19
C LEU A 29 13.50 12.68 4.96
N ASP A 30 14.67 13.27 4.67
CA ASP A 30 14.88 14.12 3.50
C ASP A 30 15.15 13.33 2.22
N VAL A 31 15.20 12.01 2.28
CA VAL A 31 15.48 11.13 1.13
C VAL A 31 14.23 10.42 0.63
N ILE A 32 13.18 10.27 1.45
CA ILE A 32 12.00 9.44 1.14
C ILE A 32 10.72 10.26 1.02
N SER A 33 9.96 10.02 -0.06
CA SER A 33 8.55 10.35 -0.23
C SER A 33 7.69 9.11 -0.05
N ILE A 34 6.52 9.23 0.57
CA ILE A 34 5.58 8.11 0.76
C ILE A 34 4.22 8.49 0.22
N LEU A 35 3.68 7.65 -0.66
CA LEU A 35 2.32 7.70 -1.18
C LEU A 35 1.60 6.41 -0.79
N LEU A 36 0.45 6.53 -0.13
CA LEU A 36 -0.38 5.42 0.29
C LEU A 36 -1.62 5.35 -0.58
N GLN A 37 -1.86 4.22 -1.26
CA GLN A 37 -3.06 4.00 -2.08
C GLN A 37 -4.34 4.19 -1.26
N ASP A 38 -4.29 3.89 0.04
CA ASP A 38 -5.45 4.05 0.92
C ASP A 38 -5.98 5.49 0.98
N ASN A 39 -5.16 6.49 0.69
CA ASN A 39 -5.62 7.88 0.60
C ASN A 39 -6.36 8.21 -0.71
N TYR A 40 -6.53 7.24 -1.58
CA TYR A 40 -7.19 7.37 -2.88
C TYR A 40 -8.47 6.54 -2.98
N TYR A 41 -9.03 6.10 -1.86
CA TYR A 41 -10.35 5.48 -1.87
C TYR A 41 -11.42 6.45 -2.38
N LYS A 42 -12.27 5.97 -3.26
CA LYS A 42 -13.53 6.64 -3.59
C LYS A 42 -14.41 6.72 -2.35
N ARG A 43 -15.24 7.73 -2.26
CA ARG A 43 -16.23 7.84 -1.18
C ARG A 43 -17.13 6.61 -1.15
N ARG A 44 -17.69 6.32 0.02
CA ARG A 44 -18.50 5.12 0.27
C ARG A 44 -19.65 4.94 -0.71
N GLU A 45 -20.35 6.03 -1.05
CA GLU A 45 -21.48 6.03 -1.96
C GLU A 45 -21.13 5.59 -3.40
N TYR A 46 -19.87 5.67 -3.78
CA TYR A 46 -19.36 5.24 -5.10
C TYR A 46 -18.77 3.83 -5.10
N GLN A 47 -18.77 3.14 -3.95
CA GLN A 47 -18.30 1.78 -3.86
C GLN A 47 -19.33 0.80 -4.39
N LYS A 48 -18.84 -0.26 -5.06
CA LYS A 48 -19.71 -1.36 -5.48
C LYS A 48 -20.25 -2.11 -4.27
N LYS A 49 -21.47 -2.60 -4.38
CA LYS A 49 -22.07 -3.51 -3.40
C LYS A 49 -21.96 -4.95 -3.90
N ASP A 50 -21.85 -5.89 -2.96
CA ASP A 50 -21.99 -7.31 -3.21
C ASP A 50 -23.46 -7.72 -3.29
N CYS A 51 -23.73 -9.05 -3.44
CA CYS A 51 -25.08 -9.59 -3.54
C CYS A 51 -25.91 -9.40 -2.26
N ASP A 52 -25.25 -9.25 -1.10
CA ASP A 52 -25.89 -9.05 0.18
C ASP A 52 -26.05 -7.56 0.52
N GLY A 53 -25.71 -6.66 -0.42
CA GLY A 53 -25.82 -5.21 -0.28
C GLY A 53 -24.67 -4.54 0.49
N ASN A 54 -23.63 -5.28 0.86
CA ASN A 54 -22.47 -4.72 1.56
C ASN A 54 -21.51 -4.02 0.60
N TYR A 55 -21.02 -2.84 0.98
CA TYR A 55 -20.02 -2.14 0.20
C TYR A 55 -18.70 -2.90 0.16
N ASN A 56 -18.19 -3.13 -1.06
CA ASN A 56 -16.92 -3.80 -1.30
C ASN A 56 -15.80 -2.78 -1.61
N PHE A 57 -14.94 -2.56 -0.65
CA PHE A 57 -13.78 -1.67 -0.75
C PHE A 57 -12.51 -2.39 -1.25
N ASP A 58 -12.56 -3.71 -1.38
CA ASP A 58 -11.41 -4.54 -1.72
C ASP A 58 -11.37 -4.85 -3.25
N LEU A 59 -11.74 -3.88 -4.08
CA LEU A 59 -11.69 -3.97 -5.55
C LEU A 59 -10.75 -2.91 -6.13
N PRO A 60 -10.07 -3.17 -7.28
CA PRO A 60 -9.30 -2.14 -7.97
C PRO A 60 -10.13 -0.89 -8.29
N SER A 61 -11.40 -1.08 -8.68
CA SER A 61 -12.33 0.02 -8.98
C SER A 61 -12.74 0.87 -7.76
N SER A 62 -12.35 0.46 -6.55
CA SER A 62 -12.62 1.21 -5.31
C SER A 62 -11.74 2.45 -5.14
N PHE A 63 -10.74 2.60 -5.98
CA PHE A 63 -9.74 3.65 -5.88
C PHE A 63 -9.83 4.66 -7.03
N LEU A 64 -9.35 5.87 -6.77
CA LEU A 64 -9.12 6.94 -7.73
C LEU A 64 -7.76 6.69 -8.41
N GLU A 65 -7.71 5.69 -9.31
CA GLU A 65 -6.48 5.21 -9.95
C GLU A 65 -5.73 6.34 -10.65
N ASP A 66 -6.45 7.12 -11.47
CA ASP A 66 -5.85 8.20 -12.25
C ASP A 66 -5.24 9.29 -11.37
N GLU A 67 -5.88 9.62 -10.25
CA GLU A 67 -5.34 10.61 -9.32
C GLU A 67 -4.05 10.13 -8.64
N LEU A 68 -3.99 8.85 -8.21
CA LEU A 68 -2.76 8.27 -7.66
C LEU A 68 -1.64 8.24 -8.71
N PHE A 69 -1.98 7.87 -9.94
CA PHE A 69 -1.04 7.86 -11.07
C PHE A 69 -0.44 9.24 -11.33
N ASP A 70 -1.30 10.26 -11.41
CA ASP A 70 -0.87 11.64 -11.65
C ASP A 70 -0.05 12.20 -10.48
N ASP A 71 -0.39 11.84 -9.25
CA ASP A 71 0.37 12.29 -8.07
C ASP A 71 1.75 11.63 -8.01
N ILE A 72 1.91 10.35 -8.38
CA ILE A 72 3.23 9.72 -8.54
C ILE A 72 4.05 10.47 -9.61
N LYS A 73 3.43 10.80 -10.76
CA LYS A 73 4.10 11.58 -11.82
C LYS A 73 4.54 12.96 -11.35
N LYS A 74 3.68 13.67 -10.59
CA LYS A 74 4.04 14.97 -10.02
C LYS A 74 5.27 14.86 -9.12
N ILE A 75 5.31 13.88 -8.22
CA ILE A 75 6.47 13.66 -7.33
C ILE A 75 7.71 13.31 -8.15
N LYS A 76 7.60 12.42 -9.16
CA LYS A 76 8.72 12.12 -10.09
C LYS A 76 9.23 13.37 -10.82
N ASN A 77 8.36 14.32 -11.10
CA ASN A 77 8.67 15.60 -11.77
C ASN A 77 8.98 16.73 -10.78
N ASN A 78 9.41 16.41 -9.57
CA ASN A 78 9.81 17.35 -8.52
C ASN A 78 8.70 18.32 -8.06
N SER A 79 7.43 17.93 -8.18
CA SER A 79 6.28 18.70 -7.71
C SER A 79 5.73 18.13 -6.40
N THR A 80 5.36 18.99 -5.46
CA THR A 80 4.72 18.61 -4.22
C THR A 80 3.27 18.19 -4.46
N VAL A 81 2.81 17.18 -3.74
CA VAL A 81 1.43 16.70 -3.75
C VAL A 81 0.78 16.98 -2.40
N GLU A 82 -0.47 17.46 -2.43
CA GLU A 82 -1.31 17.66 -1.26
C GLU A 82 -2.56 16.80 -1.35
N ARG A 83 -2.87 16.06 -0.29
CA ARG A 83 -4.07 15.22 -0.19
C ARG A 83 -4.68 15.28 1.21
N LEU A 84 -5.94 14.86 1.30
CA LEU A 84 -6.57 14.56 2.59
C LEU A 84 -6.36 13.09 2.91
N GLU A 85 -6.09 12.81 4.19
CA GLU A 85 -6.05 11.47 4.72
C GLU A 85 -7.41 10.78 4.59
N TYR A 86 -7.41 9.51 4.17
CA TYR A 86 -8.63 8.72 4.18
C TYR A 86 -8.84 8.07 5.55
N THR A 87 -9.93 8.39 6.22
CA THR A 87 -10.22 7.97 7.60
C THR A 87 -11.07 6.71 7.72
N PHE A 88 -11.19 5.93 6.65
CA PHE A 88 -11.96 4.67 6.59
C PHE A 88 -13.43 4.82 7.05
N ASN A 89 -14.02 5.99 6.78
CA ASN A 89 -15.37 6.38 7.22
C ASN A 89 -15.57 6.36 8.74
N ASN A 90 -14.50 6.48 9.52
CA ASN A 90 -14.59 6.62 10.97
C ASN A 90 -14.99 8.07 11.32
N PRO A 91 -16.22 8.30 11.83
CA PRO A 91 -16.72 9.66 12.08
C PRO A 91 -16.01 10.36 13.25
N LYS A 92 -15.20 9.62 14.03
CA LYS A 92 -14.43 10.16 15.15
C LYS A 92 -13.07 10.73 14.73
N ILE A 93 -12.65 10.51 13.48
CA ILE A 93 -11.35 10.93 12.97
C ILE A 93 -11.54 12.05 11.97
N LEU A 94 -10.95 13.21 12.22
CA LEU A 94 -10.89 14.30 11.25
C LEU A 94 -9.75 14.03 10.25
N PRO A 95 -10.01 14.11 8.93
CA PRO A 95 -8.97 13.95 7.91
C PRO A 95 -7.87 15.00 8.07
N LYS A 96 -6.63 14.57 8.09
CA LYS A 96 -5.47 15.47 8.10
C LYS A 96 -5.04 15.79 6.66
N LYS A 97 -4.51 16.99 6.46
CA LYS A 97 -3.84 17.35 5.21
C LYS A 97 -2.46 16.69 5.18
N ILE A 98 -2.21 15.89 4.14
CA ILE A 98 -0.93 15.23 3.89
C ILE A 98 -0.21 16.01 2.79
N ILE A 99 1.05 16.39 3.05
CA ILE A 99 1.92 17.05 2.09
C ILE A 99 3.07 16.09 1.80
N VAL A 100 3.17 15.63 0.55
CA VAL A 100 4.24 14.77 0.06
C VAL A 100 5.19 15.61 -0.80
N LYS A 101 6.39 15.86 -0.28
CA LYS A 101 7.44 16.56 -1.01
C LYS A 101 8.22 15.57 -1.89
N PRO A 102 8.69 15.96 -3.08
CA PRO A 102 9.53 15.12 -3.92
C PRO A 102 10.87 14.83 -3.24
N ARG A 103 11.29 13.55 -3.31
CA ARG A 103 12.54 13.05 -2.75
C ARG A 103 13.16 12.02 -3.70
N SER A 104 14.40 11.61 -3.42
CA SER A 104 15.14 10.68 -4.27
C SER A 104 14.54 9.26 -4.26
N ILE A 105 13.93 8.84 -3.16
CA ILE A 105 13.20 7.57 -3.05
C ILE A 105 11.71 7.88 -2.93
N ILE A 106 10.90 7.22 -3.75
CA ILE A 106 9.45 7.31 -3.71
C ILE A 106 8.91 5.93 -3.37
N LEU A 107 8.35 5.77 -2.16
CA LEU A 107 7.64 4.56 -1.76
C LEU A 107 6.16 4.72 -2.06
N VAL A 108 5.60 3.84 -2.88
CA VAL A 108 4.17 3.75 -3.14
C VAL A 108 3.67 2.45 -2.54
N GLU A 109 2.80 2.53 -1.53
CA GLU A 109 2.20 1.36 -0.87
C GLU A 109 0.75 1.21 -1.30
N GLY A 110 0.36 -0.02 -1.65
CA GLY A 110 -1.03 -0.31 -1.97
C GLY A 110 -1.29 -1.77 -2.31
N MET A 111 -2.56 -2.13 -2.47
CA MET A 111 -2.94 -3.50 -2.81
C MET A 111 -2.88 -3.78 -4.32
N PHE A 112 -3.23 -2.79 -5.16
CA PHE A 112 -3.48 -3.02 -6.58
C PHE A 112 -2.46 -2.37 -7.53
N LEU A 113 -1.33 -1.87 -7.02
CA LEU A 113 -0.35 -1.12 -7.82
C LEU A 113 0.18 -1.93 -9.01
N PHE A 114 0.38 -3.24 -8.85
CA PHE A 114 0.89 -4.09 -9.93
C PHE A 114 -0.19 -4.54 -10.92
N TYR A 115 -1.46 -4.46 -10.52
CA TYR A 115 -2.61 -4.73 -11.39
C TYR A 115 -2.83 -3.62 -12.42
N TYR A 116 -2.62 -2.36 -12.06
CA TYR A 116 -2.82 -1.22 -12.94
C TYR A 116 -1.71 -1.14 -13.98
N LYS A 117 -2.05 -1.35 -15.25
CA LYS A 117 -1.06 -1.37 -16.35
C LYS A 117 -0.22 -0.10 -16.46
N ASN A 118 -0.83 1.07 -16.20
CA ASN A 118 -0.15 2.34 -16.27
C ASN A 118 0.94 2.48 -15.22
N PHE A 119 0.77 1.89 -14.04
CA PHE A 119 1.73 1.96 -12.93
C PHE A 119 3.01 1.19 -13.21
N GLN A 120 2.96 0.14 -14.04
CA GLN A 120 4.13 -0.66 -14.40
C GLN A 120 5.25 0.18 -15.03
N LYS A 121 4.91 1.31 -15.67
CA LYS A 121 5.89 2.24 -16.27
C LYS A 121 6.46 3.25 -15.28
N LEU A 122 5.81 3.43 -14.13
CA LEU A 122 6.22 4.38 -13.10
C LEU A 122 7.03 3.72 -11.99
N ILE A 123 6.78 2.44 -11.71
CA ILE A 123 7.42 1.66 -10.65
C ILE A 123 8.73 1.09 -11.19
N ASP A 124 9.85 1.50 -10.59
CA ASP A 124 11.18 1.05 -10.97
C ASP A 124 11.56 -0.27 -10.27
N ARG A 125 11.04 -0.52 -9.06
CA ARG A 125 11.27 -1.74 -8.26
C ARG A 125 9.97 -2.19 -7.58
N LYS A 126 9.69 -3.48 -7.67
CA LYS A 126 8.48 -4.11 -7.14
C LYS A 126 8.80 -4.96 -5.93
N ILE A 127 8.15 -4.68 -4.81
CA ILE A 127 8.29 -5.44 -3.57
C ILE A 127 6.94 -6.06 -3.21
N PHE A 128 6.90 -7.38 -3.04
CA PHE A 128 5.70 -8.10 -2.65
C PHE A 128 5.82 -8.59 -1.19
N ILE A 129 4.89 -8.16 -0.35
CA ILE A 129 4.83 -8.59 1.05
C ILE A 129 3.84 -9.75 1.14
N ASP A 130 4.41 -10.95 1.27
CA ASP A 130 3.67 -12.18 1.46
C ASP A 130 3.37 -12.44 2.94
N VAL A 131 2.26 -13.14 3.20
CA VAL A 131 1.86 -13.52 4.56
C VAL A 131 0.98 -14.76 4.53
N ASP A 132 1.10 -15.61 5.52
CA ASP A 132 0.12 -16.67 5.76
C ASP A 132 -1.28 -16.06 5.97
N GLN A 133 -2.31 -16.67 5.37
CA GLN A 133 -3.68 -16.14 5.38
C GLN A 133 -4.23 -16.01 6.80
N ASN A 134 -3.94 -16.97 7.70
CA ASN A 134 -4.42 -16.93 9.08
C ASN A 134 -3.73 -15.81 9.87
N ALA A 135 -2.43 -15.61 9.64
CA ALA A 135 -1.67 -14.52 10.26
C ALA A 135 -2.20 -13.16 9.77
N GLY A 136 -2.42 -13.01 8.46
CA GLY A 136 -3.01 -11.81 7.86
C GLY A 136 -4.42 -11.50 8.40
N LEU A 137 -5.28 -12.52 8.49
CA LEU A 137 -6.62 -12.40 9.04
C LEU A 137 -6.61 -11.95 10.51
N LYS A 138 -5.76 -12.57 11.35
CA LYS A 138 -5.63 -12.19 12.77
C LYS A 138 -5.24 -10.71 12.93
N ARG A 139 -4.26 -10.25 12.13
CA ARG A 139 -3.82 -8.84 12.13
C ARG A 139 -4.93 -7.89 11.66
N ARG A 140 -5.67 -8.27 10.60
CA ARG A 140 -6.80 -7.49 10.09
C ARG A 140 -7.92 -7.39 11.13
N ILE A 141 -8.29 -8.49 11.76
CA ILE A 141 -9.32 -8.49 12.83
C ILE A 141 -8.93 -7.51 13.92
N LYS A 142 -7.71 -7.63 14.45
CA LYS A 142 -7.23 -6.74 15.52
C LYS A 142 -7.31 -5.27 15.10
N ARG A 143 -6.74 -4.91 13.95
CA ARG A 143 -6.74 -3.54 13.43
C ARG A 143 -8.16 -3.00 13.23
N ASP A 144 -9.02 -3.77 12.56
CA ASP A 144 -10.34 -3.28 12.17
C ASP A 144 -11.28 -3.13 13.38
N LEU A 145 -11.09 -3.93 14.46
CA LEU A 145 -11.76 -3.75 15.74
C LEU A 145 -11.25 -2.53 16.50
N GLU A 146 -9.92 -2.36 16.62
CA GLU A 146 -9.30 -1.33 17.45
C GLU A 146 -9.32 0.05 16.79
N GLU A 147 -9.10 0.13 15.47
CA GLU A 147 -8.87 1.39 14.77
C GLU A 147 -10.06 1.83 13.90
N ARG A 148 -10.84 0.89 13.35
CA ARG A 148 -11.88 1.18 12.36
C ARG A 148 -13.30 1.01 12.89
N GLY A 149 -13.48 0.46 14.10
CA GLY A 149 -14.77 0.32 14.76
C GLY A 149 -15.69 -0.73 14.12
N TYR A 150 -15.15 -1.70 13.37
CA TYR A 150 -15.92 -2.82 12.83
C TYR A 150 -16.05 -3.94 13.86
N ASP A 151 -17.19 -4.65 13.86
CA ASP A 151 -17.33 -5.89 14.61
C ASP A 151 -16.64 -7.07 13.91
N LYS A 152 -16.33 -8.11 14.69
CA LYS A 152 -15.60 -9.29 14.22
C LYS A 152 -16.31 -10.04 13.08
N ASN A 153 -17.65 -10.16 13.15
CA ASN A 153 -18.40 -10.90 12.13
C ASN A 153 -18.38 -10.16 10.79
N ASN A 154 -18.48 -8.84 10.81
CA ASN A 154 -18.35 -8.00 9.63
C ASN A 154 -16.95 -8.12 9.00
N VAL A 155 -15.88 -8.14 9.83
CA VAL A 155 -14.51 -8.33 9.34
C VAL A 155 -14.34 -9.71 8.71
N LEU A 156 -14.85 -10.77 9.34
CA LEU A 156 -14.78 -12.13 8.79
C LEU A 156 -15.56 -12.26 7.47
N TYR A 157 -16.78 -11.70 7.42
CA TYR A 157 -17.57 -11.67 6.19
C TYR A 157 -16.80 -11.02 5.05
N LYS A 158 -16.30 -9.80 5.27
CA LYS A 158 -15.53 -9.07 4.25
C LYS A 158 -14.23 -9.77 3.87
N TYR A 159 -13.57 -10.39 4.82
CA TYR A 159 -12.34 -11.13 4.53
C TYR A 159 -12.61 -12.27 3.55
N ASN A 160 -13.62 -13.09 3.82
CA ASN A 160 -13.94 -14.26 3.00
C ASN A 160 -14.55 -13.88 1.64
N ASN A 161 -15.45 -12.89 1.62
CA ASN A 161 -16.25 -12.57 0.43
C ASN A 161 -15.63 -11.44 -0.43
N HIS A 162 -14.78 -10.59 0.12
CA HIS A 162 -14.17 -9.48 -0.62
C HIS A 162 -12.66 -9.61 -0.73
N VAL A 163 -11.95 -9.74 0.41
CA VAL A 163 -10.48 -9.70 0.44
C VAL A 163 -9.86 -10.88 -0.28
N ILE A 164 -10.23 -12.11 0.08
CA ILE A 164 -9.62 -13.32 -0.49
C ILE A 164 -9.93 -13.46 -1.98
N PRO A 165 -11.18 -13.28 -2.46
CA PRO A 165 -11.45 -13.29 -3.90
C PRO A 165 -10.67 -12.20 -4.66
N SER A 166 -10.58 -11.01 -4.09
CA SER A 166 -9.82 -9.91 -4.69
C SER A 166 -8.31 -10.18 -4.71
N TYR A 167 -7.76 -10.69 -3.61
CA TYR A 167 -6.36 -11.11 -3.53
C TYR A 167 -6.01 -12.11 -4.61
N ASN A 168 -6.79 -13.19 -4.73
CA ASN A 168 -6.53 -14.24 -5.72
C ASN A 168 -6.63 -13.74 -7.15
N LYS A 169 -7.54 -12.80 -7.42
CA LYS A 169 -7.80 -12.31 -8.78
C LYS A 169 -6.88 -11.17 -9.21
N TYR A 170 -6.56 -10.25 -8.30
CA TYR A 170 -5.93 -8.97 -8.67
C TYR A 170 -4.56 -8.71 -8.04
N ILE A 171 -4.12 -9.52 -7.06
CA ILE A 171 -2.87 -9.30 -6.33
C ILE A 171 -1.91 -10.48 -6.52
N LEU A 172 -2.35 -11.68 -6.18
CA LEU A 172 -1.54 -12.90 -6.23
C LEU A 172 -0.92 -13.20 -7.62
N PRO A 173 -1.62 -12.97 -8.76
CA PRO A 173 -1.02 -13.22 -10.09
C PRO A 173 0.26 -12.43 -10.37
N TYR A 174 0.44 -11.30 -9.69
CA TYR A 174 1.62 -10.41 -9.88
C TYR A 174 2.73 -10.66 -8.85
N LYS A 175 2.60 -11.68 -8.00
CA LYS A 175 3.60 -11.99 -6.97
C LYS A 175 4.96 -12.32 -7.59
N ASN A 176 4.96 -13.13 -8.64
CA ASN A 176 6.21 -13.57 -9.30
C ASN A 176 6.84 -12.50 -10.21
N ASP A 177 6.14 -11.39 -10.45
CA ASP A 177 6.67 -10.23 -11.17
C ASP A 177 7.46 -9.26 -10.25
N ALA A 178 7.49 -9.56 -8.95
CA ALA A 178 8.18 -8.73 -7.98
C ALA A 178 9.69 -8.99 -7.98
N ASP A 179 10.48 -7.91 -7.87
CA ASP A 179 11.94 -7.98 -7.74
C ASP A 179 12.36 -8.52 -6.37
N LEU A 180 11.51 -8.29 -5.34
CA LEU A 180 11.70 -8.82 -3.99
C LEU A 180 10.38 -9.35 -3.44
N ILE A 181 10.39 -10.60 -2.98
CA ILE A 181 9.28 -11.21 -2.23
C ILE A 181 9.72 -11.39 -0.78
N VAL A 182 9.00 -10.79 0.14
CA VAL A 182 9.30 -10.85 1.58
C VAL A 182 8.18 -11.55 2.32
N ASN A 183 8.50 -12.62 3.05
CA ASN A 183 7.54 -13.31 3.90
C ASN A 183 7.44 -12.62 5.27
N ASN A 184 6.27 -12.06 5.58
CA ASN A 184 5.98 -11.39 6.84
C ASN A 184 4.97 -12.17 7.70
N THR A 185 5.08 -13.49 7.74
CA THR A 185 4.19 -14.33 8.55
C THR A 185 4.54 -14.25 10.02
N LYS A 186 5.83 -14.24 10.35
CA LYS A 186 6.30 -14.09 11.73
C LYS A 186 6.03 -12.68 12.25
N ASN A 187 5.88 -12.57 13.56
CA ASN A 187 5.63 -11.27 14.20
C ASN A 187 6.96 -10.66 14.71
N ASP A 188 7.93 -10.57 13.80
CA ASP A 188 9.27 -10.02 14.01
C ASP A 188 9.58 -8.93 13.00
N ASN A 189 10.75 -8.30 13.13
CA ASN A 189 11.18 -7.21 12.25
C ASN A 189 11.97 -7.69 11.02
N GLU A 190 12.09 -9.00 10.81
CA GLU A 190 12.96 -9.57 9.77
C GLU A 190 12.53 -9.10 8.38
N ALA A 191 11.23 -9.19 8.07
CA ALA A 191 10.66 -8.72 6.82
C ALA A 191 10.91 -7.23 6.57
N ALA A 192 10.80 -6.41 7.63
CA ALA A 192 11.03 -4.98 7.54
C ALA A 192 12.51 -4.64 7.32
N LYS A 193 13.42 -5.36 7.98
CA LYS A 193 14.88 -5.21 7.77
C LYS A 193 15.28 -5.60 6.35
N LEU A 194 14.83 -6.75 5.86
CA LEU A 194 15.10 -7.20 4.49
C LEU A 194 14.62 -6.17 3.45
N THR A 195 13.43 -5.61 3.66
CA THR A 195 12.89 -4.57 2.77
C THR A 195 13.75 -3.29 2.83
N LEU A 196 14.15 -2.86 4.03
CA LEU A 196 15.03 -1.69 4.21
C LEU A 196 16.38 -1.88 3.51
N ASP A 197 17.01 -3.04 3.72
CA ASP A 197 18.33 -3.35 3.17
C ASP A 197 18.27 -3.40 1.63
N TYR A 198 17.22 -4.00 1.07
CA TYR A 198 16.99 -3.99 -0.36
C TYR A 198 16.86 -2.57 -0.91
N ILE A 199 16.03 -1.71 -0.30
CA ILE A 199 15.85 -0.33 -0.73
C ILE A 199 17.17 0.46 -0.66
N LYS A 200 17.95 0.26 0.41
CA LYS A 200 19.28 0.89 0.56
C LYS A 200 20.24 0.47 -0.55
N THR A 201 20.29 -0.82 -0.83
CA THR A 201 21.17 -1.37 -1.89
C THR A 201 20.83 -0.81 -3.26
N GLU A 202 19.54 -0.84 -3.63
CA GLU A 202 19.08 -0.30 -4.92
C GLU A 202 19.35 1.21 -5.04
N PHE A 203 19.19 1.95 -3.96
CA PHE A 203 19.48 3.39 -3.94
C PHE A 203 20.97 3.69 -4.07
N GLN A 204 21.84 2.89 -3.45
CA GLN A 204 23.29 3.01 -3.59
C GLN A 204 23.74 2.71 -5.02
N VAL A 205 23.20 1.66 -5.65
CA VAL A 205 23.49 1.32 -7.06
C VAL A 205 23.09 2.48 -7.98
N LEU A 206 21.95 3.13 -7.74
CA LEU A 206 21.54 4.29 -8.53
C LEU A 206 22.53 5.44 -8.42
N ASN A 207 23.02 5.74 -7.22
CA ASN A 207 23.93 6.86 -6.96
C ASN A 207 25.35 6.60 -7.49
N ASN A 208 25.80 5.34 -7.53
CA ASN A 208 27.13 4.98 -8.04
C ASN A 208 27.20 4.94 -9.58
N ASN A 209 26.04 4.96 -10.26
CA ASN A 209 25.95 4.98 -11.73
C ASN A 209 25.71 6.40 -12.30
N ILE A 210 25.85 7.44 -11.48
CA ILE A 210 25.78 8.86 -11.84
C ILE A 210 27.18 9.47 -11.73
#